data_1e41725f835b5a3966da107927436110
#
_entry.id   1e41725f835b5a3966da107927436110
#
_cell.length_a   1.000
_cell.length_b   1.000
_cell.length_c   1.000
_cell.angle_alpha   90.00
_cell.angle_beta   90.00
_cell.angle_gamma   90.00
#
_symmetry.space_group_name_H-M   'P 1'
#
loop_
_entity.id
_entity.type
_entity.pdbx_description
1 polymer ?
#
loop_
_entity_poly.entity_id
_entity_poly.type
_entity_poly.pdbx_seq_one_letter_code
_entity_poly.pdbx_strand_id
1 'polypeptide(L)'
;AAVVMRECVARIDFPSPSALVDTCGTGGAPKTFNVSTAAGIVTAACGVRVAKHGNRSRTGRGSAEVLEQLGVNINIGVDKQKECLEKVGICFCYAPKHHKAVAHVMPVRKQLGFPTVFNLLGPLTNPCSAGRQLLGVWDDKYVEPMAAALQSLGTTKSAVVHSGDGLDEISIASPTRMVLV
;
A
#
# COMPACT_ATOMS: atom_id res chain seq x y z
N ALA A 1 12.34 -8.70 -8.80
CA ALA A 1 12.13 -7.24 -8.79
C ALA A 1 11.73 -6.75 -7.39
N ALA A 2 10.67 -7.28 -6.74
CA ALA A 2 10.23 -6.83 -5.40
C ALA A 2 11.33 -7.00 -4.34
N VAL A 3 12.08 -8.11 -4.35
CA VAL A 3 13.23 -8.34 -3.44
C VAL A 3 14.25 -7.22 -3.55
N VAL A 4 14.71 -6.92 -4.76
CA VAL A 4 15.68 -5.83 -5.01
C VAL A 4 15.14 -4.48 -4.54
N MET A 5 13.84 -4.19 -4.78
CA MET A 5 13.23 -2.95 -4.29
C MET A 5 13.21 -2.90 -2.75
N ARG A 6 12.96 -4.03 -2.08
CA ARG A 6 13.01 -4.11 -0.60
C ARG A 6 14.42 -3.89 -0.03
N GLU A 7 15.46 -4.23 -0.79
CA GLU A 7 16.86 -3.98 -0.40
C GLU A 7 17.21 -2.48 -0.51
N CYS A 8 16.61 -1.78 -1.47
CA CYS A 8 16.86 -0.35 -1.73
C CYS A 8 15.91 0.61 -0.99
N VAL A 9 14.95 0.11 -0.23
CA VAL A 9 13.96 0.94 0.46
C VAL A 9 14.55 1.61 1.69
N ALA A 10 14.20 2.88 1.94
CA ALA A 10 14.47 3.52 3.22
C ALA A 10 13.54 2.91 4.29
N ARG A 11 14.07 1.93 5.04
CA ARG A 11 13.32 1.12 5.99
C ARG A 11 12.92 1.90 7.23
N ILE A 12 11.81 1.49 7.82
CA ILE A 12 11.38 1.84 9.17
C ILE A 12 11.52 0.57 10.01
N ASP A 13 12.55 0.51 10.84
CA ASP A 13 12.78 -0.65 11.72
C ASP A 13 11.79 -0.62 12.89
N PHE A 14 10.87 -1.57 12.88
CA PHE A 14 9.86 -1.75 13.91
C PHE A 14 10.03 -3.13 14.58
N PRO A 15 9.92 -3.23 15.95
CA PRO A 15 10.25 -4.46 16.66
C PRO A 15 9.41 -5.69 16.28
N SER A 16 8.18 -5.48 15.80
CA SER A 16 7.24 -6.56 15.46
C SER A 16 6.60 -6.33 14.09
N PRO A 17 7.37 -6.39 12.99
CA PRO A 17 6.83 -6.11 11.65
C PRO A 17 5.73 -7.11 11.25
N SER A 18 5.78 -8.36 11.73
CA SER A 18 4.75 -9.37 11.51
C SER A 18 3.37 -9.03 12.07
N ALA A 19 3.29 -8.12 13.03
CA ALA A 19 2.03 -7.63 13.61
C ALA A 19 1.49 -6.39 12.89
N LEU A 20 2.29 -5.72 12.05
CA LEU A 20 1.86 -4.55 11.29
C LEU A 20 0.93 -4.92 10.14
N VAL A 21 -0.07 -4.08 9.92
CA VAL A 21 -1.00 -4.19 8.80
C VAL A 21 -0.72 -3.10 7.76
N ASP A 22 -0.74 -3.47 6.47
CA ASP A 22 -0.81 -2.52 5.36
C ASP A 22 -2.14 -2.68 4.60
N THR A 23 -2.70 -1.58 4.14
CA THR A 23 -3.93 -1.54 3.34
C THR A 23 -3.68 -0.94 1.94
N CYS A 24 -2.49 -1.13 1.39
CA CYS A 24 -2.08 -0.57 0.11
C CYS A 24 -2.63 -1.39 -1.05
N GLY A 25 -3.36 -0.75 -1.97
CA GLY A 25 -3.76 -1.33 -3.26
C GLY A 25 -2.85 -0.91 -4.42
N THR A 26 -3.06 -1.54 -5.57
CA THR A 26 -2.32 -1.23 -6.80
C THR A 26 -2.75 0.09 -7.45
N GLY A 27 -3.93 0.58 -7.10
CA GLY A 27 -4.61 1.65 -7.80
C GLY A 27 -4.97 1.25 -9.23
N GLY A 28 -5.60 2.17 -9.95
CA GLY A 28 -5.99 1.94 -11.36
C GLY A 28 -7.44 1.54 -11.56
N ALA A 29 -8.14 1.12 -10.52
CA ALA A 29 -9.57 0.83 -10.53
C ALA A 29 -10.44 2.11 -10.65
N PRO A 30 -11.73 1.98 -10.99
CA PRO A 30 -12.70 3.06 -10.88
C PRO A 30 -12.67 3.69 -9.49
N LYS A 31 -12.87 5.00 -9.43
CA LYS A 31 -12.70 5.72 -8.16
C LYS A 31 -14.02 5.90 -7.43
N THR A 32 -13.99 5.48 -6.17
CA THR A 32 -14.97 5.80 -5.16
C THR A 32 -14.40 6.86 -4.21
N PHE A 33 -14.31 6.59 -2.92
CA PHE A 33 -13.52 7.36 -1.94
C PHE A 33 -12.25 6.58 -1.57
N ASN A 34 -11.41 7.15 -0.71
CA ASN A 34 -10.14 6.50 -0.32
C ASN A 34 -10.39 5.39 0.73
N VAL A 35 -11.01 4.30 0.30
CA VAL A 35 -11.43 3.15 1.15
C VAL A 35 -10.25 2.63 1.95
N SER A 36 -9.13 2.31 1.31
CA SER A 36 -7.95 1.78 1.98
C SER A 36 -7.36 2.75 3.03
N THR A 37 -7.50 4.08 2.83
CA THR A 37 -7.06 5.07 3.83
C THR A 37 -8.00 5.09 5.02
N ALA A 38 -9.31 5.13 4.79
CA ALA A 38 -10.32 5.05 5.84
C ALA A 38 -10.20 3.75 6.64
N ALA A 39 -10.08 2.61 5.97
CA ALA A 39 -9.87 1.31 6.59
C ALA A 39 -8.62 1.27 7.48
N GLY A 40 -7.51 1.86 7.00
CA GLY A 40 -6.28 1.96 7.80
C GLY A 40 -6.47 2.76 9.08
N ILE A 41 -7.17 3.89 9.03
CA ILE A 41 -7.48 4.72 10.20
C ILE A 41 -8.39 3.97 11.19
N VAL A 42 -9.46 3.34 10.69
CA VAL A 42 -10.38 2.57 11.54
C VAL A 42 -9.67 1.38 12.18
N THR A 43 -8.84 0.67 11.42
CA THR A 43 -8.03 -0.45 11.92
C THR A 43 -7.10 -0.01 13.06
N ALA A 44 -6.46 1.15 12.91
CA ALA A 44 -5.62 1.71 13.97
C ALA A 44 -6.45 2.12 15.20
N ALA A 45 -7.63 2.70 15.01
CA ALA A 45 -8.55 3.03 16.10
C ALA A 45 -9.03 1.80 16.88
N CYS A 46 -9.05 0.61 16.23
CA CYS A 46 -9.32 -0.67 16.87
C CYS A 46 -8.10 -1.28 17.58
N GLY A 47 -6.99 -0.53 17.73
CA GLY A 47 -5.79 -0.96 18.45
C GLY A 47 -4.79 -1.81 17.63
N VAL A 48 -4.99 -1.96 16.33
CA VAL A 48 -4.06 -2.66 15.43
C VAL A 48 -3.09 -1.66 14.81
N ARG A 49 -1.79 -1.95 14.85
CA ARG A 49 -0.78 -1.06 14.25
C ARG A 49 -0.79 -1.13 12.73
N VAL A 50 -0.86 0.05 12.10
CA VAL A 50 -0.97 0.18 10.65
C VAL A 50 0.22 0.96 10.07
N ALA A 51 1.01 0.30 9.24
CA ALA A 51 2.05 0.93 8.42
C ALA A 51 1.52 1.10 7.00
N LYS A 52 0.70 2.13 6.79
CA LYS A 52 0.05 2.34 5.50
C LYS A 52 1.02 2.84 4.44
N HIS A 53 1.35 1.98 3.47
CA HIS A 53 2.08 2.40 2.28
C HIS A 53 1.14 3.10 1.29
N GLY A 54 1.60 4.16 0.67
CA GLY A 54 0.76 4.89 -0.28
C GLY A 54 1.50 5.97 -1.07
N ASN A 55 0.81 6.50 -2.07
CA ASN A 55 1.36 7.48 -2.98
C ASN A 55 0.31 8.51 -3.39
N ARG A 56 0.74 9.50 -4.18
CA ARG A 56 -0.15 10.36 -4.95
C ARG A 56 -0.76 9.59 -6.11
N SER A 57 -1.97 9.95 -6.48
CA SER A 57 -2.60 9.41 -7.68
C SER A 57 -2.43 10.37 -8.88
N ARG A 58 -2.54 9.82 -10.10
CA ARG A 58 -2.54 10.65 -11.31
C ARG A 58 -3.72 11.63 -11.38
N THR A 59 -4.78 11.37 -10.64
CA THR A 59 -6.01 12.17 -10.65
C THR A 59 -6.11 13.13 -9.47
N GLY A 60 -5.05 13.27 -8.65
CA GLY A 60 -5.05 14.15 -7.49
C GLY A 60 -5.95 13.68 -6.32
N ARG A 61 -6.35 12.41 -6.31
CA ARG A 61 -7.26 11.83 -5.30
C ARG A 61 -6.67 10.57 -4.65
N GLY A 62 -5.36 10.49 -4.50
CA GLY A 62 -4.69 9.38 -3.82
C GLY A 62 -4.70 9.56 -2.29
N SER A 63 -4.16 8.56 -1.60
CA SER A 63 -4.05 8.58 -0.14
C SER A 63 -3.21 9.76 0.37
N ALA A 64 -2.14 10.12 -0.35
CA ALA A 64 -1.29 11.24 0.03
C ALA A 64 -2.05 12.58 -0.01
N GLU A 65 -2.80 12.85 -1.09
CA GLU A 65 -3.55 14.09 -1.24
C GLU A 65 -4.64 14.22 -0.18
N VAL A 66 -5.37 13.13 0.12
CA VAL A 66 -6.42 13.14 1.15
C VAL A 66 -5.83 13.39 2.53
N LEU A 67 -4.74 12.75 2.88
CA LEU A 67 -4.10 12.94 4.18
C LEU A 67 -3.58 14.38 4.34
N GLU A 68 -3.00 14.99 3.29
CA GLU A 68 -2.59 16.40 3.31
C GLU A 68 -3.78 17.34 3.51
N GLN A 69 -4.92 17.08 2.83
CA GLN A 69 -6.15 17.87 3.02
C GLN A 69 -6.72 17.75 4.44
N LEU A 70 -6.49 16.62 5.10
CA LEU A 70 -6.83 16.41 6.51
C LEU A 70 -5.80 17.01 7.47
N GLY A 71 -4.79 17.72 6.99
CA GLY A 71 -3.76 18.37 7.80
C GLY A 71 -2.63 17.43 8.26
N VAL A 72 -2.55 16.19 7.72
CA VAL A 72 -1.46 15.27 8.06
C VAL A 72 -0.20 15.62 7.29
N ASN A 73 0.90 15.85 8.00
CA ASN A 73 2.21 16.03 7.37
C ASN A 73 2.76 14.68 6.89
N ILE A 74 2.64 14.41 5.59
CA ILE A 74 3.14 13.18 4.96
C ILE A 74 4.65 13.21 4.67
N ASN A 75 5.32 14.35 4.89
CA ASN A 75 6.74 14.57 4.57
C ASN A 75 7.67 14.33 5.75
N ILE A 76 7.21 13.66 6.79
CA ILE A 76 8.03 13.33 7.97
C ILE A 76 9.10 12.26 7.64
N GLY A 77 10.18 12.27 8.43
CA GLY A 77 11.27 11.28 8.30
C GLY A 77 10.95 9.95 8.99
N VAL A 78 11.82 8.97 8.77
CA VAL A 78 11.69 7.59 9.25
C VAL A 78 11.50 7.53 10.78
N ASP A 79 12.27 8.31 11.55
CA ASP A 79 12.18 8.32 13.02
C ASP A 79 10.80 8.80 13.50
N LYS A 80 10.25 9.83 12.86
CA LYS A 80 8.91 10.33 13.18
C LYS A 80 7.80 9.35 12.74
N GLN A 81 7.99 8.63 11.66
CA GLN A 81 7.06 7.56 11.25
C GLN A 81 7.05 6.42 12.27
N LYS A 82 8.22 6.03 12.78
CA LYS A 82 8.35 5.06 13.86
C LYS A 82 7.64 5.53 15.13
N GLU A 83 7.87 6.77 15.54
CA GLU A 83 7.20 7.40 16.67
C GLU A 83 5.66 7.39 16.50
N CYS A 84 5.15 7.65 15.28
CA CYS A 84 3.72 7.55 14.98
C CYS A 84 3.20 6.13 15.21
N LEU A 85 3.90 5.09 14.73
CA LEU A 85 3.52 3.69 14.96
C LEU A 85 3.49 3.33 16.45
N GLU A 86 4.44 3.84 17.23
CA GLU A 86 4.54 3.56 18.65
C GLU A 86 3.45 4.26 19.47
N LYS A 87 3.21 5.56 19.22
CA LYS A 87 2.35 6.42 20.03
C LYS A 87 0.91 6.51 19.52
N VAL A 88 0.72 6.52 18.21
CA VAL A 88 -0.59 6.73 17.56
C VAL A 88 -1.16 5.44 16.99
N GLY A 89 -0.30 4.45 16.71
CA GLY A 89 -0.69 3.17 16.14
C GLY A 89 -0.78 3.18 14.61
N ILE A 90 -0.55 4.31 13.95
CA ILE A 90 -0.57 4.41 12.48
C ILE A 90 0.53 5.34 11.98
N CYS A 91 1.18 4.96 10.88
CA CYS A 91 2.00 5.89 10.09
C CYS A 91 1.65 5.80 8.60
N PHE A 92 1.92 6.88 7.87
CA PHE A 92 1.84 6.90 6.42
C PHE A 92 3.24 6.83 5.80
N CYS A 93 3.51 5.73 5.12
CA CYS A 93 4.75 5.52 4.39
C CYS A 93 4.60 6.09 2.98
N TYR A 94 4.95 7.37 2.82
CA TYR A 94 4.84 8.06 1.53
C TYR A 94 5.91 7.54 0.56
N ALA A 95 5.49 6.84 -0.49
CA ALA A 95 6.35 6.09 -1.40
C ALA A 95 7.57 6.87 -1.95
N PRO A 96 7.47 8.15 -2.37
CA PRO A 96 8.63 8.92 -2.84
C PRO A 96 9.73 9.13 -1.80
N LYS A 97 9.40 9.10 -0.51
CA LYS A 97 10.38 9.23 0.57
C LYS A 97 11.16 7.94 0.80
N HIS A 98 10.54 6.80 0.54
CA HIS A 98 11.12 5.49 0.80
C HIS A 98 11.78 4.84 -0.41
N HIS A 99 11.24 5.06 -1.61
CA HIS A 99 11.70 4.43 -2.85
C HIS A 99 12.46 5.41 -3.75
N LYS A 100 13.56 5.96 -3.26
CA LYS A 100 14.38 6.94 -4.00
C LYS A 100 14.86 6.39 -5.35
N ALA A 101 15.19 5.10 -5.44
CA ALA A 101 15.61 4.45 -6.68
C ALA A 101 14.54 4.51 -7.79
N VAL A 102 13.25 4.50 -7.41
CA VAL A 102 12.15 4.59 -8.39
C VAL A 102 12.10 5.97 -9.07
N ALA A 103 12.67 7.01 -8.47
CA ALA A 103 12.73 8.34 -9.07
C ALA A 103 13.40 8.35 -10.45
N HIS A 104 14.37 7.47 -10.67
CA HIS A 104 15.09 7.37 -11.96
C HIS A 104 14.20 6.88 -13.10
N VAL A 105 13.19 6.07 -12.82
CA VAL A 105 12.28 5.54 -13.84
C VAL A 105 10.98 6.35 -13.98
N MET A 106 10.73 7.31 -13.08
CA MET A 106 9.49 8.10 -13.08
C MET A 106 9.27 8.92 -14.36
N PRO A 107 10.29 9.57 -14.97
CA PRO A 107 10.10 10.30 -16.23
C PRO A 107 9.57 9.39 -17.35
N VAL A 108 10.17 8.20 -17.49
CA VAL A 108 9.75 7.20 -18.49
C VAL A 108 8.33 6.72 -18.21
N ARG A 109 8.00 6.40 -16.97
CA ARG A 109 6.65 5.96 -16.58
C ARG A 109 5.58 7.02 -16.89
N LYS A 110 5.90 8.30 -16.70
CA LYS A 110 4.99 9.41 -17.05
C LYS A 110 4.75 9.50 -18.55
N GLN A 111 5.79 9.32 -19.36
CA GLN A 111 5.70 9.36 -20.84
C GLN A 111 4.87 8.19 -21.39
N LEU A 112 5.02 6.99 -20.80
CA LEU A 112 4.27 5.80 -21.22
C LEU A 112 2.76 5.93 -21.01
N GLY A 113 2.31 6.62 -19.97
CA GLY A 113 0.91 6.93 -19.74
C GLY A 113 -0.01 5.75 -19.38
N PHE A 114 0.52 4.51 -19.32
CA PHE A 114 -0.22 3.29 -18.97
C PHE A 114 0.38 2.61 -17.72
N PRO A 115 -0.35 1.68 -17.07
CA PRO A 115 0.16 0.92 -15.94
C PRO A 115 1.39 0.08 -16.32
N THR A 116 2.39 0.08 -15.45
CA THR A 116 3.64 -0.70 -15.61
C THR A 116 3.80 -1.68 -14.45
N VAL A 117 4.78 -2.55 -14.51
CA VAL A 117 5.12 -3.47 -13.40
C VAL A 117 5.29 -2.74 -12.06
N PHE A 118 5.71 -1.49 -12.05
CA PHE A 118 5.83 -0.69 -10.82
C PHE A 118 4.51 -0.43 -10.11
N ASN A 119 3.38 -0.57 -10.79
CA ASN A 119 2.07 -0.50 -10.14
C ASN A 119 1.80 -1.73 -9.27
N LEU A 120 2.33 -2.89 -9.67
CA LEU A 120 2.25 -4.14 -8.90
C LEU A 120 3.34 -4.22 -7.83
N LEU A 121 4.53 -3.66 -8.09
CA LEU A 121 5.66 -3.74 -7.16
C LEU A 121 5.48 -2.85 -5.92
N GLY A 122 4.81 -1.71 -6.06
CA GLY A 122 4.59 -0.76 -4.94
C GLY A 122 4.02 -1.45 -3.70
N PRO A 123 2.87 -2.11 -3.79
CA PRO A 123 2.26 -2.82 -2.65
C PRO A 123 3.11 -3.95 -2.04
N LEU A 124 4.05 -4.50 -2.79
CA LEU A 124 4.93 -5.58 -2.33
C LEU A 124 6.18 -5.09 -1.56
N THR A 125 6.33 -3.77 -1.40
CA THR A 125 7.57 -3.15 -0.92
C THR A 125 7.34 -2.18 0.23
N ASN A 126 6.45 -2.54 1.17
CA ASN A 126 6.17 -1.74 2.35
C ASN A 126 7.46 -1.47 3.16
N PRO A 127 7.77 -0.21 3.50
CA PRO A 127 9.00 0.17 4.20
C PRO A 127 9.16 -0.42 5.60
N CYS A 128 8.05 -0.77 6.26
CA CYS A 128 8.06 -1.43 7.57
C CYS A 128 8.09 -2.96 7.46
N SER A 129 8.15 -3.52 6.25
CA SER A 129 8.01 -4.96 6.02
C SER A 129 6.76 -5.55 6.71
N ALA A 130 5.63 -4.83 6.63
CA ALA A 130 4.38 -5.26 7.26
C ALA A 130 4.06 -6.71 6.91
N GLY A 131 3.89 -7.54 7.92
CA GLY A 131 3.68 -8.98 7.76
C GLY A 131 2.23 -9.33 7.41
N ARG A 132 1.32 -8.37 7.54
CA ARG A 132 -0.11 -8.55 7.21
C ARG A 132 -0.55 -7.50 6.21
N GLN A 133 -1.33 -7.91 5.21
CA GLN A 133 -1.74 -6.97 4.17
C GLN A 133 -3.13 -7.30 3.61
N LEU A 134 -3.94 -6.27 3.43
CA LEU A 134 -5.08 -6.31 2.52
C LEU A 134 -4.69 -5.57 1.24
N LEU A 135 -4.57 -6.31 0.14
CA LEU A 135 -4.10 -5.80 -1.14
C LEU A 135 -5.20 -5.85 -2.18
N GLY A 136 -5.70 -4.70 -2.61
CA GLY A 136 -6.59 -4.58 -3.75
C GLY A 136 -5.85 -4.52 -5.09
N VAL A 137 -6.35 -5.23 -6.10
CA VAL A 137 -5.80 -5.21 -7.46
C VAL A 137 -6.86 -4.76 -8.47
N TRP A 138 -6.43 -3.95 -9.47
CA TRP A 138 -7.36 -3.35 -10.46
C TRP A 138 -7.93 -4.32 -11.51
N ASP A 139 -7.40 -5.57 -11.58
CA ASP A 139 -7.81 -6.56 -12.57
C ASP A 139 -7.69 -7.95 -11.95
N ASP A 140 -8.71 -8.76 -12.12
CA ASP A 140 -8.83 -10.11 -11.54
C ASP A 140 -7.64 -11.02 -11.87
N LYS A 141 -7.05 -10.88 -13.05
CA LYS A 141 -5.86 -11.67 -13.46
C LYS A 141 -4.65 -11.49 -12.54
N TYR A 142 -4.60 -10.42 -11.73
CA TYR A 142 -3.50 -10.17 -10.79
C TYR A 142 -3.74 -10.74 -9.38
N VAL A 143 -4.93 -11.23 -9.06
CA VAL A 143 -5.24 -11.76 -7.73
C VAL A 143 -4.28 -12.90 -7.36
N GLU A 144 -4.23 -13.95 -8.18
CA GLU A 144 -3.35 -15.10 -7.94
C GLU A 144 -1.85 -14.75 -8.00
N PRO A 145 -1.34 -14.04 -9.04
CA PRO A 145 0.08 -13.70 -9.08
C PRO A 145 0.54 -12.83 -7.91
N MET A 146 -0.31 -11.91 -7.43
CA MET A 146 0.04 -11.07 -6.28
C MET A 146 -0.01 -11.84 -4.97
N ALA A 147 -0.95 -12.78 -4.81
CA ALA A 147 -0.99 -13.68 -3.67
C ALA A 147 0.26 -14.57 -3.61
N ALA A 148 0.64 -15.20 -4.73
CA ALA A 148 1.86 -15.99 -4.83
C ALA A 148 3.13 -15.16 -4.54
N ALA A 149 3.17 -13.91 -5.00
CA ALA A 149 4.27 -13.00 -4.70
C ALA A 149 4.37 -12.68 -3.20
N LEU A 150 3.24 -12.37 -2.54
CA LEU A 150 3.21 -12.12 -1.09
C LEU A 150 3.65 -13.35 -0.30
N GLN A 151 3.19 -14.54 -0.68
CA GLN A 151 3.62 -15.81 -0.08
C GLN A 151 5.14 -15.99 -0.22
N SER A 152 5.68 -15.82 -1.42
CA SER A 152 7.12 -15.93 -1.68
C SER A 152 7.97 -14.89 -0.93
N LEU A 153 7.38 -13.74 -0.61
CA LEU A 153 8.02 -12.66 0.15
C LEU A 153 7.89 -12.85 1.68
N GLY A 154 7.24 -13.93 2.12
CA GLY A 154 7.17 -14.35 3.52
C GLY A 154 6.20 -13.51 4.36
N THR A 155 5.07 -13.04 3.79
CA THR A 155 4.03 -12.38 4.58
C THR A 155 3.39 -13.38 5.55
N THR A 156 3.02 -12.90 6.74
CA THR A 156 2.46 -13.76 7.79
C THR A 156 0.99 -14.08 7.53
N LYS A 157 0.23 -13.10 7.04
CA LYS A 157 -1.20 -13.24 6.70
C LYS A 157 -1.61 -12.10 5.77
N SER A 158 -2.06 -12.44 4.59
CA SER A 158 -2.49 -11.43 3.62
C SER A 158 -3.74 -11.88 2.87
N ALA A 159 -4.47 -10.91 2.34
CA ALA A 159 -5.58 -11.13 1.43
C ALA A 159 -5.40 -10.27 0.19
N VAL A 160 -5.50 -10.87 -0.98
CA VAL A 160 -5.53 -10.15 -2.26
C VAL A 160 -6.96 -10.17 -2.79
N VAL A 161 -7.47 -9.00 -3.16
CA VAL A 161 -8.90 -8.84 -3.51
C VAL A 161 -9.10 -8.11 -4.83
N HIS A 162 -10.16 -8.50 -5.53
CA HIS A 162 -10.72 -7.79 -6.69
C HIS A 162 -12.23 -7.98 -6.72
N SER A 163 -12.97 -6.91 -6.94
CA SER A 163 -14.43 -6.96 -6.97
C SER A 163 -14.98 -7.07 -8.40
N GLY A 164 -16.09 -7.77 -8.57
CA GLY A 164 -16.75 -7.97 -9.85
C GLY A 164 -17.28 -6.70 -10.53
N ASP A 165 -17.39 -5.59 -9.78
CA ASP A 165 -17.67 -4.25 -10.32
C ASP A 165 -16.40 -3.48 -10.74
N GLY A 166 -15.24 -4.14 -10.73
CA GLY A 166 -13.96 -3.61 -11.16
C GLY A 166 -13.20 -2.83 -10.09
N LEU A 167 -13.65 -2.82 -8.84
CA LEU A 167 -12.95 -2.13 -7.75
C LEU A 167 -11.77 -2.95 -7.23
N ASP A 168 -10.69 -2.27 -6.88
CA ASP A 168 -9.55 -2.82 -6.13
C ASP A 168 -9.81 -2.79 -4.61
N GLU A 169 -11.06 -3.09 -4.22
CA GLU A 169 -11.56 -3.05 -2.84
C GLU A 169 -12.57 -4.18 -2.62
N ILE A 170 -12.96 -4.41 -1.37
CA ILE A 170 -14.11 -5.27 -1.05
C ILE A 170 -15.38 -4.44 -1.27
N SER A 171 -16.15 -4.78 -2.30
CA SER A 171 -17.37 -4.05 -2.65
C SER A 171 -18.56 -4.52 -1.83
N ILE A 172 -19.49 -3.59 -1.56
CA ILE A 172 -20.82 -3.89 -1.01
C ILE A 172 -21.85 -4.13 -2.11
N ALA A 173 -21.52 -3.85 -3.38
CA ALA A 173 -22.43 -3.88 -4.52
C ALA A 173 -22.20 -5.09 -5.44
N SER A 174 -21.09 -5.81 -5.28
CA SER A 174 -20.70 -6.91 -6.16
C SER A 174 -19.92 -7.99 -5.38
N PRO A 175 -19.97 -9.25 -5.81
CA PRO A 175 -19.08 -10.28 -5.25
C PRO A 175 -17.61 -9.90 -5.38
N THR A 176 -16.84 -10.19 -4.34
CA THR A 176 -15.40 -9.92 -4.32
C THR A 176 -14.65 -11.24 -4.32
N ARG A 177 -13.78 -11.42 -5.33
CA ARG A 177 -12.80 -12.50 -5.31
C ARG A 177 -11.70 -12.20 -4.32
N MET A 178 -11.36 -13.19 -3.49
CA MET A 178 -10.32 -13.06 -2.47
C MET A 178 -9.44 -14.31 -2.44
N VAL A 179 -8.13 -14.11 -2.41
CA VAL A 179 -7.15 -15.17 -2.15
C VAL A 179 -6.42 -14.83 -0.85
N LEU A 180 -6.43 -15.79 0.09
CA LEU A 180 -5.75 -15.69 1.37
C LEU A 180 -4.35 -16.30 1.27
N VAL A 181 -3.38 -15.66 1.93
CA VAL A 181 -1.98 -16.07 2.02
C VAL A 181 -1.60 -16.21 3.48
#